data_50d12101f1ed8a78e61d32b3c7b9c4d8
#
_entry.id   50d12101f1ed8a78e61d32b3c7b9c4d8
#
_cell.length_a   1.000
_cell.length_b   1.000
_cell.length_c   1.000
_cell.angle_alpha   90.00
_cell.angle_beta   90.00
_cell.angle_gamma   90.00
#
_symmetry.space_group_name_H-M   'P 1'
#
loop_
_entity.id
_entity.type
_entity.pdbx_description
1 polymer ?
#
loop_
_entity_poly.entity_id
_entity_poly.type
_entity_poly.pdbx_seq_one_letter_code
_entity_poly.pdbx_strand_id
1 'polypeptide(L)'
;NVTGVQTCALPIWKWLAPSGLSTKDFIAPSSFRFGNSRMFGLGGKYGAVSFLNILSPELSDEMLADFLNTENGIVVNLHVQAIDQSEAIKTVKHKITDLDAMKIQEQKRAVRSGYDMDILPSDLATYGQDAKELLKTLQSRNERMFQITFLVMNTADTRQKLENDVFWAAGVAQKYNCSLVRLDYQQEQDRK
;
A
#
# COMPACT_ATOMS: atom_id res chain seq x y z
N ASN A 1 16.96 -33.68 -14.11
CA ASN A 1 18.29 -33.05 -14.07
C ASN A 1 18.16 -31.59 -13.75
N VAL A 2 18.12 -31.25 -12.46
CA VAL A 2 18.13 -29.87 -11.94
C VAL A 2 19.58 -29.55 -11.52
N THR A 3 20.48 -29.41 -12.45
CA THR A 3 21.91 -29.20 -12.18
C THR A 3 22.39 -27.77 -12.31
N GLY A 4 21.54 -26.85 -12.76
CA GLY A 4 21.94 -25.44 -12.99
C GLY A 4 21.90 -24.53 -11.75
N VAL A 5 21.09 -24.82 -10.73
CA VAL A 5 20.92 -23.95 -9.55
C VAL A 5 21.91 -24.27 -8.43
N GLN A 6 22.49 -25.47 -8.41
CA GLN A 6 23.42 -25.87 -7.36
C GLN A 6 24.83 -25.27 -7.48
N THR A 7 25.24 -24.83 -8.65
CA THR A 7 26.60 -24.32 -8.87
C THR A 7 26.88 -22.93 -8.33
N CYS A 8 25.86 -22.10 -8.16
CA CYS A 8 26.03 -20.74 -7.58
C CYS A 8 25.98 -20.74 -6.04
N ALA A 9 25.25 -21.63 -5.42
CA ALA A 9 25.09 -21.68 -3.96
C ALA A 9 26.28 -22.38 -3.25
N LEU A 10 26.91 -23.35 -3.88
CA LEU A 10 28.02 -24.12 -3.30
C LEU A 10 29.27 -23.29 -2.96
N PRO A 11 29.74 -22.33 -3.78
CA PRO A 11 30.86 -21.47 -3.42
C PRO A 11 30.55 -20.58 -2.22
N ILE A 12 29.34 -20.02 -2.17
CA ILE A 12 28.90 -19.13 -1.07
C ILE A 12 28.85 -19.93 0.24
N TRP A 13 28.31 -21.14 0.23
CA TRP A 13 28.23 -21.99 1.40
C TRP A 13 29.60 -22.40 1.97
N LYS A 14 30.58 -22.67 1.11
CA LYS A 14 31.96 -22.99 1.54
C LYS A 14 32.64 -21.86 2.29
N TRP A 15 32.29 -20.60 2.00
CA TRP A 15 32.86 -19.44 2.69
C TRP A 15 32.06 -19.06 3.95
N LEU A 16 30.77 -19.35 3.96
CA LEU A 16 29.86 -19.01 5.06
C LEU A 16 30.00 -19.94 6.25
N ALA A 17 30.10 -21.23 6.02
CA ALA A 17 30.12 -22.25 7.08
C ALA A 17 31.26 -22.05 8.11
N PRO A 18 32.51 -21.71 7.70
CA PRO A 18 33.59 -21.47 8.65
C PRO A 18 33.51 -20.15 9.41
N SER A 19 32.81 -19.14 8.86
CA SER A 19 32.73 -17.80 9.45
C SER A 19 31.61 -17.65 10.47
N GLY A 20 30.69 -18.63 10.54
CA GLY A 20 29.49 -18.53 11.37
C GLY A 20 28.44 -17.54 10.84
N LEU A 21 28.69 -16.93 9.68
CA LEU A 21 27.77 -16.01 9.03
C LEU A 21 26.70 -16.76 8.25
N SER A 22 25.48 -16.26 8.24
CA SER A 22 24.38 -16.79 7.46
C SER A 22 24.32 -16.12 6.07
N THR A 23 23.56 -16.73 5.14
CA THR A 23 23.32 -16.13 3.83
C THR A 23 22.71 -14.73 3.95
N LYS A 24 21.91 -14.51 5.00
CA LYS A 24 21.28 -13.19 5.27
C LYS A 24 22.31 -12.11 5.54
N ASP A 25 23.42 -12.43 6.19
CA ASP A 25 24.47 -11.44 6.54
C ASP A 25 25.18 -10.89 5.30
N PHE A 26 25.18 -11.65 4.18
CA PHE A 26 25.77 -11.21 2.92
C PHE A 26 24.83 -10.40 2.04
N ILE A 27 23.53 -10.63 2.12
CA ILE A 27 22.54 -9.92 1.33
C ILE A 27 21.91 -8.75 2.11
N ALA A 28 22.03 -8.76 3.43
CA ALA A 28 21.53 -7.66 4.26
C ALA A 28 22.34 -6.38 4.03
N PRO A 29 21.69 -5.22 4.01
CA PRO A 29 22.39 -3.95 3.93
C PRO A 29 23.35 -3.77 5.12
N SER A 30 24.55 -3.28 4.85
CA SER A 30 25.59 -3.10 5.88
C SER A 30 25.23 -2.05 6.95
N SER A 31 24.35 -1.12 6.63
CA SER A 31 23.90 -0.09 7.56
C SER A 31 22.58 0.53 7.17
N PHE A 32 21.82 0.96 8.20
CA PHE A 32 20.65 1.81 8.05
C PHE A 32 20.93 3.15 8.75
N ARG A 33 20.56 4.26 8.12
CA ARG A 33 20.71 5.61 8.70
C ARG A 33 19.39 6.37 8.53
N PHE A 34 18.75 6.68 9.64
CA PHE A 34 17.52 7.45 9.72
C PHE A 34 17.84 8.86 10.23
N GLY A 35 18.28 9.74 9.37
CA GLY A 35 18.63 11.13 9.71
C GLY A 35 17.76 12.17 9.02
N ASN A 36 16.82 11.73 8.19
CA ASN A 36 15.92 12.59 7.44
C ASN A 36 14.50 12.03 7.52
N SER A 37 13.50 12.91 7.64
CA SER A 37 12.09 12.52 7.72
C SER A 37 11.57 11.81 6.47
N ARG A 38 12.15 12.09 5.30
CA ARG A 38 11.63 11.68 4.00
C ARG A 38 12.43 10.57 3.33
N MET A 39 13.60 10.24 3.86
CA MET A 39 14.49 9.24 3.27
C MET A 39 15.38 8.61 4.34
N PHE A 40 15.88 7.43 4.05
CA PHE A 40 16.87 6.74 4.88
C PHE A 40 18.08 6.32 4.04
N GLY A 41 19.20 6.09 4.70
CA GLY A 41 20.38 5.50 4.08
C GLY A 41 20.33 3.99 4.21
N LEU A 42 20.66 3.28 3.12
CA LEU A 42 20.69 1.84 3.02
C LEU A 42 22.03 1.40 2.44
N GLY A 43 22.99 1.07 3.30
CA GLY A 43 24.36 0.88 2.84
C GLY A 43 24.92 2.15 2.21
N GLY A 44 25.33 2.08 0.95
CA GLY A 44 25.77 3.23 0.14
C GLY A 44 24.64 3.95 -0.62
N LYS A 45 23.38 3.51 -0.50
CA LYS A 45 22.25 4.04 -1.26
C LYS A 45 21.32 4.87 -0.37
N TYR A 46 20.44 5.62 -1.03
CA TYR A 46 19.31 6.31 -0.41
C TYR A 46 18.03 5.54 -0.70
N GLY A 47 17.13 5.45 0.29
CA GLY A 47 15.82 4.81 0.17
C GLY A 47 14.69 5.71 0.65
N ALA A 48 13.51 5.51 0.08
CA ALA A 48 12.27 6.11 0.53
C ALA A 48 11.13 5.10 0.39
N VAL A 49 10.26 5.06 1.39
CA VAL A 49 9.06 4.22 1.38
C VAL A 49 7.84 5.10 1.18
N SER A 50 6.93 4.63 0.35
CA SER A 50 5.66 5.27 0.07
C SER A 50 4.54 4.25 0.20
N PHE A 51 3.40 4.71 0.64
CA PHE A 51 2.16 3.94 0.77
C PHE A 51 1.25 4.24 -0.41
N LEU A 52 0.68 3.21 -1.02
CA LEU A 52 -0.29 3.34 -2.09
C LEU A 52 -1.69 3.51 -1.50
N ASN A 53 -2.29 4.67 -1.73
CA ASN A 53 -3.68 4.94 -1.43
C ASN A 53 -4.52 4.66 -2.68
N ILE A 54 -5.39 3.66 -2.61
CA ILE A 54 -6.25 3.21 -3.71
C ILE A 54 -7.53 4.04 -3.65
N LEU A 55 -7.79 4.84 -4.68
CA LEU A 55 -8.97 5.70 -4.80
C LEU A 55 -9.99 5.10 -5.79
N SER A 56 -9.55 4.15 -6.62
CA SER A 56 -10.40 3.46 -7.58
C SER A 56 -11.14 2.29 -6.93
N PRO A 57 -12.41 2.03 -7.32
CA PRO A 57 -13.12 0.83 -6.89
C PRO A 57 -12.53 -0.46 -7.47
N GLU A 58 -11.81 -0.36 -8.58
CA GLU A 58 -11.14 -1.47 -9.24
C GLU A 58 -9.65 -1.19 -9.39
N LEU A 59 -8.82 -2.18 -9.11
CA LEU A 59 -7.38 -2.13 -9.25
C LEU A 59 -6.96 -3.05 -10.40
N SER A 60 -6.29 -2.47 -11.42
CA SER A 60 -5.74 -3.24 -12.52
C SER A 60 -4.39 -3.88 -12.11
N ASP A 61 -4.19 -5.15 -12.51
CA ASP A 61 -2.91 -5.85 -12.37
C ASP A 61 -1.80 -5.25 -13.26
N GLU A 62 -2.16 -4.54 -14.33
CA GLU A 62 -1.22 -3.78 -15.17
C GLU A 62 -0.43 -2.74 -14.35
N MET A 63 -1.00 -2.21 -13.29
CA MET A 63 -0.30 -1.27 -12.39
C MET A 63 0.94 -1.92 -11.78
N LEU A 64 0.85 -3.18 -11.35
CA LEU A 64 1.99 -3.92 -10.82
C LEU A 64 3.07 -4.11 -11.90
N ALA A 65 2.66 -4.45 -13.11
CA ALA A 65 3.56 -4.59 -14.24
C ALA A 65 4.29 -3.27 -14.55
N ASP A 66 3.57 -2.15 -14.55
CA ASP A 66 4.14 -0.83 -14.78
C ASP A 66 5.15 -0.43 -13.68
N PHE A 67 4.88 -0.75 -12.40
CA PHE A 67 5.85 -0.53 -11.33
C PHE A 67 7.10 -1.38 -11.47
N LEU A 68 6.99 -2.63 -11.92
CA LEU A 68 8.10 -3.58 -11.99
C LEU A 68 8.88 -3.49 -13.31
N ASN A 69 8.27 -3.00 -14.40
CA ASN A 69 8.90 -2.79 -15.70
C ASN A 69 9.74 -1.50 -15.74
N THR A 70 10.59 -1.30 -14.75
CA THR A 70 11.46 -0.13 -14.65
C THR A 70 12.90 -0.56 -14.37
N GLU A 71 13.86 0.21 -14.87
CA GLU A 71 15.28 0.06 -14.53
C GLU A 71 15.62 0.71 -13.16
N ASN A 72 14.66 1.35 -12.52
CA ASN A 72 14.82 1.99 -11.22
C ASN A 72 14.88 0.95 -10.09
N GLY A 73 15.60 1.27 -9.03
CA GLY A 73 15.62 0.45 -7.82
C GLY A 73 14.28 0.53 -7.08
N ILE A 74 13.37 -0.35 -7.41
CA ILE A 74 12.03 -0.41 -6.81
C ILE A 74 11.77 -1.76 -6.15
N VAL A 75 11.16 -1.74 -4.98
CA VAL A 75 10.65 -2.94 -4.28
C VAL A 75 9.20 -2.69 -3.91
N VAL A 76 8.34 -3.61 -4.29
CA VAL A 76 6.92 -3.57 -3.98
C VAL A 76 6.63 -4.63 -2.91
N ASN A 77 5.97 -4.21 -1.84
CA ASN A 77 5.50 -5.09 -0.78
C ASN A 77 3.97 -5.02 -0.70
N LEU A 78 3.33 -6.16 -0.88
CA LEU A 78 1.90 -6.33 -0.74
C LEU A 78 1.62 -7.17 0.50
N HIS A 79 1.10 -6.54 1.55
CA HIS A 79 0.65 -7.23 2.75
C HIS A 79 -0.86 -7.43 2.67
N VAL A 80 -1.30 -8.68 2.77
CA VAL A 80 -2.72 -9.06 2.68
C VAL A 80 -3.09 -9.81 3.96
N GLN A 81 -4.07 -9.29 4.69
CA GLN A 81 -4.60 -9.89 5.90
C GLN A 81 -6.08 -10.22 5.72
N ALA A 82 -6.44 -11.48 5.91
CA ALA A 82 -7.85 -11.89 5.93
C ALA A 82 -8.52 -11.36 7.21
N ILE A 83 -9.71 -10.77 7.04
CA ILE A 83 -10.54 -10.29 8.14
C ILE A 83 -11.58 -11.37 8.45
N ASP A 84 -11.79 -11.63 9.75
CA ASP A 84 -12.85 -12.55 10.16
C ASP A 84 -14.23 -12.08 9.65
N GLN A 85 -15.07 -13.02 9.22
CA GLN A 85 -16.37 -12.73 8.61
C GLN A 85 -17.26 -11.90 9.52
N SER A 86 -17.29 -12.21 10.80
CA SER A 86 -18.12 -11.48 11.79
C SER A 86 -17.60 -10.07 12.02
N GLU A 87 -16.30 -9.89 12.04
CA GLU A 87 -15.63 -8.60 12.16
C GLU A 87 -15.83 -7.74 10.90
N ALA A 88 -15.70 -8.33 9.72
CA ALA A 88 -15.97 -7.68 8.45
C ALA A 88 -17.41 -7.13 8.40
N ILE A 89 -18.40 -7.97 8.70
CA ILE A 89 -19.81 -7.57 8.75
C ILE A 89 -20.04 -6.46 9.76
N LYS A 90 -19.43 -6.53 10.94
CA LYS A 90 -19.55 -5.50 11.99
C LYS A 90 -18.96 -4.18 11.51
N THR A 91 -17.78 -4.22 10.89
CA THR A 91 -17.09 -3.03 10.36
C THR A 91 -17.93 -2.34 9.29
N VAL A 92 -18.47 -3.10 8.33
CA VAL A 92 -19.32 -2.53 7.26
C VAL A 92 -20.62 -1.96 7.84
N LYS A 93 -21.25 -2.61 8.82
CA LYS A 93 -22.44 -2.06 9.51
C LYS A 93 -22.15 -0.75 10.21
N HIS A 94 -21.02 -0.63 10.92
CA HIS A 94 -20.61 0.64 11.53
C HIS A 94 -20.44 1.73 10.47
N LYS A 95 -19.79 1.41 9.36
CA LYS A 95 -19.59 2.36 8.27
C LYS A 95 -20.91 2.83 7.65
N ILE A 96 -21.88 1.94 7.47
CA ILE A 96 -23.23 2.31 7.02
C ILE A 96 -23.89 3.27 8.00
N THR A 97 -23.79 2.98 9.31
CA THR A 97 -24.36 3.87 10.36
C THR A 97 -23.72 5.26 10.33
N ASP A 98 -22.39 5.33 10.16
CA ASP A 98 -21.67 6.60 10.04
C ASP A 98 -22.11 7.38 8.80
N LEU A 99 -22.26 6.71 7.66
CA LEU A 99 -22.72 7.33 6.41
C LEU A 99 -24.18 7.83 6.53
N ASP A 100 -25.06 7.06 7.16
CA ASP A 100 -26.44 7.48 7.42
C ASP A 100 -26.49 8.68 8.39
N ALA A 101 -25.62 8.72 9.40
CA ALA A 101 -25.49 9.86 10.31
C ALA A 101 -24.99 11.13 9.57
N MET A 102 -23.99 10.99 8.70
CA MET A 102 -23.51 12.08 7.86
C MET A 102 -24.61 12.60 6.93
N LYS A 103 -25.38 11.69 6.32
CA LYS A 103 -26.53 12.04 5.46
C LYS A 103 -27.54 12.89 6.24
N ILE A 104 -27.90 12.49 7.44
CA ILE A 104 -28.82 13.24 8.32
C ILE A 104 -28.23 14.63 8.67
N GLN A 105 -26.93 14.71 8.94
CA GLN A 105 -26.27 15.99 9.23
C GLN A 105 -26.32 16.95 8.04
N GLU A 106 -26.02 16.48 6.84
CA GLU A 106 -26.05 17.29 5.62
C GLU A 106 -27.49 17.72 5.29
N GLN A 107 -28.49 16.86 5.47
CA GLN A 107 -29.91 17.24 5.34
C GLN A 107 -30.30 18.35 6.33
N LYS A 108 -29.91 18.24 7.58
CA LYS A 108 -30.18 19.28 8.59
C LYS A 108 -29.49 20.60 8.25
N ARG A 109 -28.28 20.53 7.65
CA ARG A 109 -27.51 21.70 7.23
C ARG A 109 -28.18 22.37 6.04
N ALA A 110 -28.63 21.59 5.04
CA ALA A 110 -29.35 22.09 3.87
C ALA A 110 -30.63 22.83 4.28
N VAL A 111 -31.45 22.23 5.17
CA VAL A 111 -32.68 22.87 5.71
C VAL A 111 -32.36 24.19 6.40
N ARG A 112 -31.32 24.27 7.22
CA ARG A 112 -30.92 25.50 7.91
C ARG A 112 -30.42 26.60 6.96
N SER A 113 -29.86 26.19 5.82
CA SER A 113 -29.33 27.12 4.80
C SER A 113 -30.34 27.47 3.72
N GLY A 114 -31.59 26.96 3.80
CA GLY A 114 -32.65 27.25 2.84
C GLY A 114 -32.48 26.56 1.47
N TYR A 115 -31.63 25.54 1.39
CA TYR A 115 -31.47 24.71 0.19
C TYR A 115 -32.44 23.53 0.19
N ASP A 116 -32.77 23.04 -1.00
CA ASP A 116 -33.66 21.90 -1.19
C ASP A 116 -33.08 20.63 -0.56
N MET A 117 -33.90 19.85 0.14
CA MET A 117 -33.48 18.64 0.88
C MET A 117 -32.98 17.51 -0.03
N ASP A 118 -33.22 17.60 -1.35
CA ASP A 118 -32.82 16.59 -2.32
C ASP A 118 -31.38 16.78 -2.85
N ILE A 119 -30.70 17.87 -2.49
CA ILE A 119 -29.31 18.12 -2.86
C ILE A 119 -28.37 17.50 -1.82
N LEU A 120 -28.36 16.17 -1.78
CA LEU A 120 -27.29 15.43 -1.10
C LEU A 120 -26.04 15.39 -2.01
N PRO A 121 -24.82 15.51 -1.45
CA PRO A 121 -23.63 15.19 -2.21
C PRO A 121 -23.78 13.80 -2.83
N SER A 122 -23.69 13.70 -4.16
CA SER A 122 -23.86 12.46 -4.93
C SER A 122 -23.02 11.32 -4.39
N ASP A 123 -21.83 11.66 -3.91
CA ASP A 123 -20.85 10.73 -3.37
C ASP A 123 -21.37 10.02 -2.11
N LEU A 124 -22.06 10.73 -1.22
CA LEU A 124 -22.59 10.16 0.01
C LEU A 124 -23.71 9.16 -0.25
N ALA A 125 -24.53 9.41 -1.27
CA ALA A 125 -25.59 8.49 -1.68
C ALA A 125 -25.01 7.22 -2.30
N THR A 126 -24.02 7.36 -3.18
CA THR A 126 -23.33 6.25 -3.84
C THR A 126 -22.60 5.39 -2.82
N TYR A 127 -21.75 5.97 -1.95
CA TYR A 127 -21.04 5.21 -0.91
C TYR A 127 -21.99 4.48 0.05
N GLY A 128 -23.13 5.07 0.38
CA GLY A 128 -24.14 4.43 1.22
C GLY A 128 -24.76 3.20 0.54
N GLN A 129 -25.00 3.26 -0.76
CA GLN A 129 -25.51 2.13 -1.54
C GLN A 129 -24.48 1.03 -1.71
N ASP A 130 -23.25 1.37 -2.07
CA ASP A 130 -22.12 0.45 -2.24
C ASP A 130 -21.84 -0.31 -0.92
N ALA A 131 -21.85 0.39 0.21
CA ALA A 131 -21.67 -0.24 1.51
C ALA A 131 -22.78 -1.24 1.87
N LYS A 132 -24.03 -0.96 1.48
CA LYS A 132 -25.17 -1.89 1.67
C LYS A 132 -25.07 -3.09 0.75
N GLU A 133 -24.62 -2.92 -0.48
CA GLU A 133 -24.38 -4.00 -1.43
C GLU A 133 -23.25 -4.90 -0.98
N LEU A 134 -22.13 -4.31 -0.51
CA LEU A 134 -21.03 -5.05 0.10
C LEU A 134 -21.49 -5.87 1.31
N LEU A 135 -22.32 -5.29 2.19
CA LEU A 135 -22.88 -6.01 3.33
C LEU A 135 -23.71 -7.22 2.90
N LYS A 136 -24.57 -7.04 1.88
CA LYS A 136 -25.38 -8.12 1.32
C LYS A 136 -24.50 -9.23 0.74
N THR A 137 -23.44 -8.87 0.04
CA THR A 137 -22.50 -9.82 -0.59
C THR A 137 -21.74 -10.61 0.47
N LEU A 138 -21.24 -9.96 1.51
CA LEU A 138 -20.59 -10.61 2.66
C LEU A 138 -21.53 -11.59 3.39
N GLN A 139 -22.83 -11.27 3.50
CA GLN A 139 -23.79 -12.11 4.21
C GLN A 139 -24.33 -13.27 3.36
N SER A 140 -24.52 -13.08 2.03
CA SER A 140 -25.24 -14.02 1.18
C SER A 140 -24.32 -14.90 0.33
N ARG A 141 -23.14 -14.42 -0.04
CA ARG A 141 -22.24 -15.12 -1.00
C ARG A 141 -21.01 -15.73 -0.37
N ASN A 142 -20.87 -15.69 0.95
CA ASN A 142 -19.68 -16.17 1.67
C ASN A 142 -18.38 -15.56 1.15
N GLU A 143 -18.45 -14.35 0.62
CA GLU A 143 -17.26 -13.60 0.21
C GLU A 143 -16.51 -13.12 1.46
N ARG A 144 -15.20 -12.97 1.33
CA ARG A 144 -14.33 -12.58 2.45
C ARG A 144 -13.72 -11.21 2.18
N MET A 145 -13.59 -10.43 3.22
CA MET A 145 -12.92 -9.14 3.19
C MET A 145 -11.44 -9.31 3.56
N PHE A 146 -10.58 -8.59 2.85
CA PHE A 146 -9.14 -8.56 3.11
C PHE A 146 -8.72 -7.11 3.35
N GLN A 147 -7.85 -6.93 4.31
CA GLN A 147 -7.11 -5.68 4.47
C GLN A 147 -5.84 -5.78 3.64
N ILE A 148 -5.61 -4.78 2.80
CA ILE A 148 -4.45 -4.72 1.93
C ILE A 148 -3.61 -3.51 2.30
N THR A 149 -2.32 -3.72 2.50
CA THR A 149 -1.32 -2.65 2.62
C THR A 149 -0.32 -2.80 1.49
N PHE A 150 -0.21 -1.77 0.68
CA PHE A 150 0.67 -1.75 -0.48
C PHE A 150 1.76 -0.70 -0.26
N LEU A 151 3.00 -1.16 -0.10
CA LEU A 151 4.16 -0.30 0.10
C LEU A 151 5.08 -0.37 -1.12
N VAL A 152 5.60 0.78 -1.50
CA VAL A 152 6.57 0.93 -2.57
C VAL A 152 7.83 1.55 -1.99
N MET A 153 8.94 0.85 -2.06
CA MET A 153 10.25 1.36 -1.67
C MET A 153 11.07 1.65 -2.93
N ASN A 154 11.51 2.88 -3.06
CA ASN A 154 12.47 3.29 -4.08
C ASN A 154 13.88 3.38 -3.47
N THR A 155 14.89 2.95 -4.23
CA THR A 155 16.29 3.06 -3.83
C THR A 155 17.12 3.64 -4.97
N ALA A 156 18.06 4.54 -4.66
CA ALA A 156 18.95 5.16 -5.64
C ALA A 156 20.31 5.49 -5.04
N ASP A 157 21.31 5.66 -5.90
CA ASP A 157 22.67 6.00 -5.48
C ASP A 157 22.81 7.48 -5.07
N THR A 158 21.92 8.35 -5.56
CA THR A 158 21.89 9.77 -5.25
C THR A 158 20.51 10.21 -4.78
N ARG A 159 20.49 11.26 -3.95
CA ARG A 159 19.22 11.86 -3.46
C ARG A 159 18.36 12.37 -4.62
N GLN A 160 18.98 13.02 -5.59
CA GLN A 160 18.26 13.58 -6.74
C GLN A 160 17.59 12.47 -7.57
N LYS A 161 18.31 11.36 -7.81
CA LYS A 161 17.74 10.21 -8.53
C LYS A 161 16.61 9.61 -7.72
N LEU A 162 16.74 9.47 -6.38
CA LEU A 162 15.68 8.97 -5.53
C LEU A 162 14.40 9.81 -5.63
N GLU A 163 14.51 11.14 -5.58
CA GLU A 163 13.34 12.04 -5.71
C GLU A 163 12.67 11.88 -7.09
N ASN A 164 13.47 11.76 -8.16
CA ASN A 164 12.94 11.53 -9.50
C ASN A 164 12.23 10.17 -9.60
N ASP A 165 12.80 9.11 -9.02
CA ASP A 165 12.23 7.77 -9.04
C ASP A 165 10.92 7.69 -8.23
N VAL A 166 10.85 8.38 -7.08
CA VAL A 166 9.61 8.50 -6.30
C VAL A 166 8.54 9.29 -7.06
N PHE A 167 8.94 10.39 -7.73
CA PHE A 167 8.03 11.17 -8.55
C PHE A 167 7.48 10.37 -9.73
N TRP A 168 8.34 9.59 -10.40
CA TRP A 168 7.94 8.68 -11.46
C TRP A 168 6.93 7.63 -10.94
N ALA A 169 7.23 6.99 -9.81
CA ALA A 169 6.34 6.01 -9.19
C ALA A 169 4.97 6.62 -8.84
N ALA A 170 4.95 7.86 -8.37
CA ALA A 170 3.70 8.60 -8.12
C ALA A 170 2.90 8.83 -9.41
N GLY A 171 3.57 9.12 -10.53
CA GLY A 171 2.95 9.24 -11.86
C GLY A 171 2.31 7.92 -12.33
N VAL A 172 2.99 6.79 -12.12
CA VAL A 172 2.42 5.46 -12.40
C VAL A 172 1.15 5.23 -11.58
N ALA A 173 1.18 5.51 -10.26
CA ALA A 173 0.00 5.35 -9.42
C ALA A 173 -1.18 6.21 -9.90
N GLN A 174 -0.93 7.46 -10.28
CA GLN A 174 -1.97 8.38 -10.79
C GLN A 174 -2.64 7.88 -12.07
N LYS A 175 -1.91 7.20 -12.95
CA LYS A 175 -2.46 6.60 -14.17
C LYS A 175 -3.60 5.61 -13.86
N TYR A 176 -3.57 4.98 -12.69
CA TYR A 176 -4.54 3.99 -12.22
C TYR A 176 -5.49 4.53 -11.14
N ASN A 177 -5.70 5.84 -11.08
CA ASN A 177 -6.53 6.48 -10.05
C ASN A 177 -6.12 6.11 -8.62
N CYS A 178 -4.82 5.96 -8.40
CA CYS A 178 -4.21 5.75 -7.10
C CYS A 178 -3.32 6.93 -6.74
N SER A 179 -3.02 7.10 -5.48
CA SER A 179 -2.08 8.12 -5.02
C SER A 179 -0.98 7.47 -4.19
N LEU A 180 0.27 7.80 -4.49
CA LEU A 180 1.42 7.32 -3.74
C LEU A 180 1.80 8.39 -2.72
N VAL A 181 1.61 8.07 -1.44
CA VAL A 181 1.88 8.98 -0.32
C VAL A 181 3.18 8.55 0.35
N ARG A 182 4.16 9.43 0.37
CA ARG A 182 5.43 9.18 1.05
C ARG A 182 5.23 9.13 2.55
N LEU A 183 5.84 8.14 3.21
CA LEU A 183 5.78 7.97 4.66
C LEU A 183 6.81 8.89 5.34
N ASP A 184 6.43 10.15 5.54
CA ASP A 184 7.27 11.12 6.21
C ASP A 184 7.31 10.83 7.73
N TYR A 185 8.50 10.84 8.34
CA TYR A 185 8.77 10.52 9.76
C TYR A 185 8.46 9.07 10.19
N GLN A 186 8.00 8.22 9.29
CA GLN A 186 7.61 6.82 9.57
C GLN A 186 8.54 5.80 8.92
N GLN A 187 9.61 6.25 8.27
CA GLN A 187 10.54 5.39 7.52
C GLN A 187 11.19 4.29 8.38
N GLU A 188 11.25 4.46 9.69
CA GLU A 188 11.77 3.46 10.61
C GLU A 188 10.70 2.47 11.10
N GLN A 189 9.43 2.90 11.18
CA GLN A 189 8.33 2.09 11.73
C GLN A 189 7.91 0.97 10.78
N ASP A 190 8.02 1.18 9.47
CA ASP A 190 7.64 0.21 8.44
C ASP A 190 8.64 -0.94 8.27
N ARG A 191 9.66 -1.00 9.12
CA ARG A 191 10.68 -2.04 9.13
C ARG A 191 10.28 -3.28 9.94
N LYS A 192 9.23 -3.20 10.73
CA LYS A 192 8.69 -4.30 11.52
C LYS A 192 7.63 -5.06 10.73
#